data_4959c9947bd23fb0d3c85e0ee3c06e1b
#
_entry.id   4959c9947bd23fb0d3c85e0ee3c06e1b
#
_cell.length_a   1.000
_cell.length_b   1.000
_cell.length_c   1.000
_cell.angle_alpha   90.00
_cell.angle_beta   90.00
_cell.angle_gamma   90.00
#
_symmetry.space_group_name_H-M   'P 1'
#
loop_
_entity.id
_entity.type
_entity.pdbx_description
1 polymer ?
#
loop_
_entity_poly.entity_id
_entity_poly.type
_entity_poly.pdbx_seq_one_letter_code
_entity_poly.pdbx_strand_id
1 'polypeptide(L)'
;MRFYKIIILGLSLFVNYSGKAQQIQVLESGKRVSFRGLSVVNDEVFWASGSNGAVVRSTDGGKTIEWIPVPGYEKRDFRDIEAFSANTAIIMAIAEPAVILKTTDGGKNWRKVFEDTTKGMFLDAMDVYADKKKMIVVGDPIQGKLFAAISMDGGDSWEQMSPPHHQEDVRKVPDTEAMFASSGTNIKLINEKDFGTATLLVTGGSKARLKDLYRNTFNDSLPMMQGGTSTGANSIDYWSAAKSAVIVGGDFAKDTIAMDNCVLVNFKKGKPVFSKPSVPPHGYRSCVIYLNAKELITCGTSGIDISSDGGNTWTLISKESFHVVQKARTGKAIFLAGGNGRIAQLILP
;
A
#
# COMPACT_ATOMS: atom_id res chain seq x y z
N MET A 1 -8.40 -30.35 75.53
CA MET A 1 -8.12 -30.45 74.11
C MET A 1 -8.03 -29.00 73.52
N ARG A 2 -6.83 -28.53 73.22
CA ARG A 2 -6.62 -27.19 72.65
C ARG A 2 -6.52 -27.35 71.12
N PHE A 3 -7.47 -26.73 70.40
CA PHE A 3 -7.41 -26.65 68.93
C PHE A 3 -6.54 -25.46 68.46
N TYR A 4 -5.43 -25.72 67.79
CA TYR A 4 -4.65 -24.71 67.09
C TYR A 4 -5.27 -24.48 65.72
N LYS A 5 -5.69 -23.24 65.47
CA LYS A 5 -6.08 -22.78 64.11
C LYS A 5 -4.81 -22.41 63.34
N ILE A 6 -4.51 -23.16 62.29
CA ILE A 6 -3.46 -22.80 61.33
C ILE A 6 -4.06 -21.82 60.34
N ILE A 7 -3.56 -20.58 60.33
CA ILE A 7 -3.88 -19.56 59.31
C ILE A 7 -2.85 -19.74 58.19
N ILE A 8 -3.29 -20.24 57.04
CA ILE A 8 -2.49 -20.28 55.81
C ILE A 8 -2.62 -18.90 55.14
N LEU A 9 -1.53 -18.13 55.22
CA LEU A 9 -1.41 -16.84 54.51
C LEU A 9 -1.04 -17.13 53.04
N GLY A 10 -2.02 -17.07 52.14
CA GLY A 10 -1.80 -17.22 50.70
C GLY A 10 -1.09 -16.00 50.15
N LEU A 11 0.20 -16.14 49.80
CA LEU A 11 1.00 -15.10 49.11
C LEU A 11 0.63 -15.14 47.63
N SER A 12 -0.27 -14.24 47.19
CA SER A 12 -0.56 -14.05 45.76
C SER A 12 0.58 -13.27 45.12
N LEU A 13 1.41 -13.95 44.35
CA LEU A 13 2.40 -13.35 43.45
C LEU A 13 1.68 -12.68 42.28
N PHE A 14 1.52 -11.35 42.35
CA PHE A 14 1.16 -10.55 41.19
C PHE A 14 2.36 -10.48 40.23
N VAL A 15 2.37 -11.33 39.20
CA VAL A 15 3.28 -11.19 38.06
C VAL A 15 2.80 -10.01 37.26
N ASN A 16 3.43 -8.84 37.39
CA ASN A 16 3.24 -7.71 36.50
C ASN A 16 3.83 -8.06 35.15
N TYR A 17 3.01 -8.53 34.22
CA TYR A 17 3.34 -8.57 32.81
C TYR A 17 3.33 -7.11 32.29
N SER A 18 4.49 -6.46 32.30
CA SER A 18 4.69 -5.23 31.51
C SER A 18 4.74 -5.60 30.04
N GLY A 19 3.59 -5.85 29.43
CA GLY A 19 3.48 -5.94 27.99
C GLY A 19 3.90 -4.58 27.43
N LYS A 20 4.95 -4.53 26.60
CA LYS A 20 5.26 -3.33 25.84
C LYS A 20 4.06 -3.05 24.93
N ALA A 21 3.40 -1.91 25.08
CA ALA A 21 2.32 -1.50 24.20
C ALA A 21 2.89 -1.11 22.82
N GLN A 22 2.10 -1.27 21.78
CA GLN A 22 2.44 -0.72 20.45
C GLN A 22 2.65 0.80 20.60
N GLN A 23 3.70 1.31 19.97
CA GLN A 23 4.03 2.73 20.01
C GLN A 23 4.15 3.28 18.59
N ILE A 24 3.51 4.43 18.35
CA ILE A 24 3.69 5.23 17.15
C ILE A 24 4.61 6.39 17.51
N GLN A 25 5.82 6.36 16.98
CA GLN A 25 6.80 7.42 17.18
C GLN A 25 6.79 8.33 15.97
N VAL A 26 6.29 9.56 16.14
CA VAL A 26 6.31 10.59 15.09
C VAL A 26 7.75 11.09 14.90
N LEU A 27 8.24 11.02 13.66
CA LEU A 27 9.59 11.41 13.26
C LEU A 27 9.59 12.80 12.58
N GLU A 28 8.54 13.12 11.80
CA GLU A 28 8.38 14.40 11.09
C GLU A 28 6.89 14.76 11.06
N SER A 29 6.57 16.06 11.13
CA SER A 29 5.22 16.58 10.97
C SER A 29 5.18 18.10 10.85
N GLY A 30 3.98 18.67 10.63
CA GLY A 30 3.76 20.13 10.62
C GLY A 30 4.07 20.79 9.27
N LYS A 31 4.31 20.03 8.21
CA LYS A 31 4.49 20.56 6.85
C LYS A 31 3.19 20.46 6.06
N ARG A 32 2.92 21.45 5.20
CA ARG A 32 1.72 21.43 4.32
C ARG A 32 1.90 20.49 3.13
N VAL A 33 2.13 19.22 3.44
CA VAL A 33 2.35 18.13 2.48
C VAL A 33 1.49 16.94 2.88
N SER A 34 1.00 16.21 1.88
CA SER A 34 0.33 14.91 2.06
C SER A 34 1.20 13.85 1.43
N PHE A 35 1.91 13.06 2.25
CA PHE A 35 2.66 11.90 1.78
C PHE A 35 1.70 10.75 1.45
N ARG A 36 1.91 10.12 0.28
CA ARG A 36 1.14 8.96 -0.18
C ARG A 36 2.03 7.83 -0.66
N GLY A 37 3.18 8.12 -1.25
CA GLY A 37 4.20 7.14 -1.57
C GLY A 37 5.14 6.93 -0.38
N LEU A 38 5.47 5.67 -0.08
CA LEU A 38 6.44 5.27 0.93
C LEU A 38 7.13 3.98 0.51
N SER A 39 8.45 3.97 0.45
CA SER A 39 9.26 2.80 0.11
C SER A 39 10.35 2.62 1.15
N VAL A 40 10.33 1.48 1.85
CA VAL A 40 11.26 1.16 2.95
C VAL A 40 12.24 0.09 2.48
N VAL A 41 13.49 0.49 2.25
CA VAL A 41 14.54 -0.40 1.72
C VAL A 41 15.03 -1.36 2.80
N ASN A 42 15.37 -0.82 3.96
CA ASN A 42 15.82 -1.56 5.15
C ASN A 42 15.51 -0.75 6.43
N ASP A 43 16.00 -1.19 7.57
CA ASP A 43 15.73 -0.54 8.86
C ASP A 43 16.29 0.90 8.95
N GLU A 44 17.24 1.26 8.10
CA GLU A 44 17.88 2.58 8.08
C GLU A 44 17.39 3.47 6.94
N VAL A 45 17.05 2.86 5.77
CA VAL A 45 16.80 3.61 4.55
C VAL A 45 15.32 3.53 4.15
N PHE A 46 14.68 4.68 4.11
CA PHE A 46 13.36 4.84 3.50
C PHE A 46 13.26 6.15 2.72
N TRP A 47 12.28 6.17 1.82
CA TRP A 47 11.90 7.33 1.03
C TRP A 47 10.38 7.53 1.13
N ALA A 48 9.93 8.79 1.08
CA ALA A 48 8.52 9.10 0.93
C ALA A 48 8.32 10.22 -0.09
N SER A 49 7.16 10.18 -0.76
CA SER A 49 6.77 11.18 -1.77
C SER A 49 5.35 11.67 -1.53
N GLY A 50 5.05 12.91 -1.98
CA GLY A 50 3.76 13.52 -1.70
C GLY A 50 3.47 14.76 -2.54
N SER A 51 2.47 15.51 -2.08
CA SER A 51 2.00 16.73 -2.72
C SER A 51 3.07 17.84 -2.69
N ASN A 52 2.90 18.84 -3.57
CA ASN A 52 3.78 20.01 -3.67
C ASN A 52 5.25 19.66 -3.96
N GLY A 53 5.47 18.67 -4.83
CA GLY A 53 6.81 18.24 -5.24
C GLY A 53 7.62 17.58 -4.11
N ALA A 54 7.00 17.23 -3.00
CA ALA A 54 7.71 16.74 -1.83
C ALA A 54 8.28 15.34 -2.04
N VAL A 55 9.57 15.22 -1.79
CA VAL A 55 10.29 13.96 -1.65
C VAL A 55 11.17 14.06 -0.41
N VAL A 56 11.18 13.03 0.40
CA VAL A 56 12.07 12.93 1.56
C VAL A 56 12.77 11.58 1.58
N ARG A 57 13.92 11.54 2.25
CA ARG A 57 14.72 10.35 2.50
C ARG A 57 15.24 10.34 3.92
N SER A 58 15.37 9.16 4.50
CA SER A 58 16.22 8.91 5.65
C SER A 58 17.23 7.82 5.33
N THR A 59 18.42 7.88 5.93
CA THR A 59 19.48 6.87 5.82
C THR A 59 19.98 6.39 7.18
N ASP A 60 19.27 6.76 8.26
CA ASP A 60 19.63 6.48 9.64
C ASP A 60 18.45 6.04 10.51
N GLY A 61 17.43 5.44 9.87
CA GLY A 61 16.26 4.92 10.56
C GLY A 61 15.28 6.01 11.03
N GLY A 62 15.29 7.16 10.36
CA GLY A 62 14.37 8.27 10.66
C GLY A 62 14.89 9.24 11.72
N LYS A 63 16.14 9.13 12.17
CA LYS A 63 16.75 10.12 13.05
C LYS A 63 16.92 11.47 12.35
N THR A 64 17.22 11.41 11.04
CA THR A 64 17.29 12.56 10.15
C THR A 64 16.34 12.36 8.96
N ILE A 65 15.55 13.38 8.64
CA ILE A 65 14.68 13.43 7.45
C ILE A 65 15.22 14.49 6.51
N GLU A 66 15.78 14.05 5.39
CA GLU A 66 16.30 14.93 4.35
C GLU A 66 15.18 15.26 3.35
N TRP A 67 14.89 16.55 3.16
CA TRP A 67 13.97 17.04 2.16
C TRP A 67 14.72 17.25 0.84
N ILE A 68 14.30 16.54 -0.21
CA ILE A 68 14.98 16.48 -1.49
C ILE A 68 14.19 17.27 -2.52
N PRO A 69 14.77 18.34 -3.08
CA PRO A 69 14.11 19.11 -4.16
C PRO A 69 14.02 18.28 -5.44
N VAL A 70 12.93 18.47 -6.18
CA VAL A 70 12.74 17.92 -7.53
C VAL A 70 12.55 19.10 -8.49
N PRO A 71 13.65 19.68 -9.01
CA PRO A 71 13.60 20.92 -9.79
C PRO A 71 12.69 20.79 -11.03
N GLY A 72 11.80 21.77 -11.21
CA GLY A 72 10.81 21.79 -12.29
C GLY A 72 9.53 21.03 -11.99
N TYR A 73 9.45 20.39 -10.80
CA TYR A 73 8.28 19.58 -10.38
C TYR A 73 7.74 19.99 -9.01
N GLU A 74 8.03 21.20 -8.53
CA GLU A 74 7.73 21.70 -7.19
C GLU A 74 6.22 21.76 -6.87
N LYS A 75 5.37 21.78 -7.90
CA LYS A 75 3.91 21.80 -7.76
C LYS A 75 3.25 20.45 -8.04
N ARG A 76 4.05 19.41 -8.33
CA ARG A 76 3.53 18.09 -8.69
C ARG A 76 3.10 17.32 -7.43
N ASP A 77 2.12 16.45 -7.63
CA ASP A 77 1.69 15.50 -6.59
C ASP A 77 2.31 14.13 -6.92
N PHE A 78 3.32 13.75 -6.13
CA PHE A 78 3.99 12.46 -6.25
C PHE A 78 3.28 11.46 -5.36
N ARG A 79 2.49 10.57 -5.96
CA ARG A 79 1.62 9.65 -5.21
C ARG A 79 2.20 8.27 -4.98
N ASP A 80 3.31 7.97 -5.64
CA ASP A 80 4.01 6.72 -5.41
C ASP A 80 5.52 6.88 -5.56
N ILE A 81 6.27 5.99 -4.90
CA ILE A 81 7.73 5.94 -4.90
C ILE A 81 8.22 4.51 -4.72
N GLU A 82 9.16 4.10 -5.57
CA GLU A 82 9.89 2.85 -5.42
C GLU A 82 11.38 3.10 -5.25
N ALA A 83 11.91 2.80 -4.06
CA ALA A 83 13.32 2.98 -3.74
C ALA A 83 14.06 1.65 -3.72
N PHE A 84 15.24 1.60 -4.31
CA PHE A 84 16.08 0.41 -4.40
C PHE A 84 17.26 0.46 -3.43
N SER A 85 17.67 1.68 -3.07
CA SER A 85 18.78 1.97 -2.15
C SER A 85 18.67 3.40 -1.60
N ALA A 86 19.65 3.82 -0.80
CA ALA A 86 19.80 5.22 -0.41
C ALA A 86 20.03 6.18 -1.60
N ASN A 87 20.49 5.67 -2.75
CA ASN A 87 20.83 6.48 -3.91
C ASN A 87 19.85 6.35 -5.07
N THR A 88 19.11 5.25 -5.17
CA THR A 88 18.27 4.95 -6.33
C THR A 88 16.81 4.87 -5.93
N ALA A 89 16.00 5.74 -6.54
CA ALA A 89 14.54 5.76 -6.37
C ALA A 89 13.86 6.23 -7.66
N ILE A 90 12.59 5.83 -7.80
CA ILE A 90 11.68 6.22 -8.87
C ILE A 90 10.45 6.83 -8.22
N ILE A 91 10.02 7.99 -8.70
CA ILE A 91 8.81 8.68 -8.25
C ILE A 91 7.83 8.86 -9.40
N MET A 92 6.55 8.81 -9.08
CA MET A 92 5.46 8.93 -10.04
C MET A 92 4.61 10.16 -9.73
N ALA A 93 4.54 11.10 -10.67
CA ALA A 93 3.62 12.24 -10.61
C ALA A 93 2.31 11.89 -11.31
N ILE A 94 1.21 12.13 -10.62
CA ILE A 94 -0.14 11.98 -11.18
C ILE A 94 -0.52 13.16 -12.08
N ALA A 95 -1.61 12.98 -12.84
CA ALA A 95 -2.26 13.97 -13.69
C ALA A 95 -1.39 14.50 -14.85
N GLU A 96 -2.01 15.22 -15.75
CA GLU A 96 -1.43 15.70 -17.01
C GLU A 96 -0.31 16.73 -16.83
N PRO A 97 0.84 16.54 -17.49
CA PRO A 97 1.33 15.27 -18.02
C PRO A 97 1.67 14.30 -16.89
N ALA A 98 1.32 13.01 -17.04
CA ALA A 98 1.82 11.99 -16.12
C ALA A 98 3.31 11.80 -16.34
N VAL A 99 4.09 11.74 -15.27
CA VAL A 99 5.55 11.71 -15.35
C VAL A 99 6.11 10.71 -14.36
N ILE A 100 7.12 9.94 -14.80
CA ILE A 100 7.94 9.13 -13.90
C ILE A 100 9.38 9.67 -13.96
N LEU A 101 9.95 9.91 -12.79
CA LEU A 101 11.31 10.39 -12.62
C LEU A 101 12.14 9.36 -11.89
N LYS A 102 13.40 9.22 -12.26
CA LYS A 102 14.37 8.32 -11.62
C LYS A 102 15.60 9.10 -11.18
N THR A 103 16.07 8.81 -9.97
CA THR A 103 17.39 9.23 -9.47
C THR A 103 18.28 8.01 -9.23
N THR A 104 19.60 8.20 -9.35
CA THR A 104 20.63 7.21 -9.00
C THR A 104 21.73 7.78 -8.12
N ASP A 105 21.57 9.03 -7.67
CA ASP A 105 22.57 9.78 -6.89
C ASP A 105 22.00 10.37 -5.59
N GLY A 106 20.94 9.75 -5.08
CA GLY A 106 20.32 10.15 -3.82
C GLY A 106 19.40 11.37 -3.95
N GLY A 107 18.87 11.61 -5.15
CA GLY A 107 17.95 12.71 -5.41
C GLY A 107 18.63 14.04 -5.75
N LYS A 108 19.95 14.05 -5.94
CA LYS A 108 20.68 15.25 -6.41
C LYS A 108 20.29 15.61 -7.83
N ASN A 109 20.07 14.60 -8.68
CA ASN A 109 19.59 14.74 -10.04
C ASN A 109 18.42 13.78 -10.30
N TRP A 110 17.43 14.25 -11.07
CA TRP A 110 16.26 13.48 -11.48
C TRP A 110 16.18 13.46 -13.00
N ARG A 111 16.08 12.28 -13.58
CA ARG A 111 15.90 12.05 -15.01
C ARG A 111 14.46 11.65 -15.29
N LYS A 112 13.80 12.31 -16.23
CA LYS A 112 12.49 11.89 -16.73
C LYS A 112 12.65 10.61 -17.54
N VAL A 113 11.98 9.53 -17.12
CA VAL A 113 12.03 8.20 -17.73
C VAL A 113 10.72 7.81 -18.40
N PHE A 114 9.63 8.54 -18.10
CA PHE A 114 8.34 8.38 -18.74
C PHE A 114 7.59 9.72 -18.73
N GLU A 115 6.82 9.95 -19.78
CA GLU A 115 5.87 11.07 -19.86
C GLU A 115 4.70 10.66 -20.75
N ASP A 116 3.48 10.94 -20.31
CA ASP A 116 2.28 10.80 -21.11
C ASP A 116 1.42 12.07 -20.98
N THR A 117 1.18 12.71 -22.12
CA THR A 117 0.42 13.96 -22.23
C THR A 117 -1.03 13.73 -22.67
N THR A 118 -1.47 12.48 -22.71
CA THR A 118 -2.84 12.14 -23.07
C THR A 118 -3.82 12.84 -22.13
N LYS A 119 -4.81 13.51 -22.71
CA LYS A 119 -5.83 14.20 -21.92
C LYS A 119 -6.57 13.22 -20.99
N GLY A 120 -6.65 13.57 -19.72
CA GLY A 120 -7.26 12.75 -18.68
C GLY A 120 -6.30 11.71 -18.09
N MET A 121 -5.02 11.69 -18.48
CA MET A 121 -4.04 10.78 -17.92
C MET A 121 -3.90 10.99 -16.42
N PHE A 122 -4.02 9.88 -15.65
CA PHE A 122 -3.83 9.88 -14.23
C PHE A 122 -3.23 8.53 -13.80
N LEU A 123 -2.03 8.58 -13.23
CA LEU A 123 -1.34 7.38 -12.73
C LEU A 123 -1.73 7.14 -11.25
N ASP A 124 -1.90 5.88 -10.86
CA ASP A 124 -2.39 5.53 -9.52
C ASP A 124 -1.36 4.81 -8.65
N ALA A 125 -0.62 3.88 -9.24
CA ALA A 125 0.35 3.06 -8.50
C ALA A 125 1.43 2.48 -9.40
N MET A 126 2.55 2.15 -8.77
CA MET A 126 3.63 1.32 -9.32
C MET A 126 3.88 0.12 -8.41
N ASP A 127 4.36 -0.98 -8.98
CA ASP A 127 4.95 -2.06 -8.19
C ASP A 127 6.17 -2.65 -8.91
N VAL A 128 7.07 -3.26 -8.14
CA VAL A 128 8.34 -3.78 -8.62
C VAL A 128 8.50 -5.24 -8.24
N TYR A 129 8.93 -6.06 -9.20
CA TYR A 129 9.30 -7.44 -8.93
C TYR A 129 10.53 -7.56 -8.03
N ALA A 130 10.66 -8.72 -7.40
CA ALA A 130 11.80 -9.04 -6.54
C ALA A 130 13.16 -8.93 -7.26
N ASP A 131 13.19 -9.12 -8.59
CA ASP A 131 14.40 -8.95 -9.41
C ASP A 131 14.84 -7.48 -9.59
N LYS A 132 13.99 -6.53 -9.15
CA LYS A 132 14.18 -5.07 -9.28
C LYS A 132 14.35 -4.57 -10.71
N LYS A 133 14.06 -5.40 -11.71
CA LYS A 133 14.13 -5.06 -13.14
C LYS A 133 12.77 -4.85 -13.75
N LYS A 134 11.85 -5.77 -13.45
CA LYS A 134 10.47 -5.68 -13.94
C LYS A 134 9.66 -4.77 -13.04
N MET A 135 8.98 -3.80 -13.63
CA MET A 135 8.07 -2.90 -12.95
C MET A 135 6.80 -2.72 -13.78
N ILE A 136 5.74 -2.34 -13.11
CA ILE A 136 4.49 -1.93 -13.75
C ILE A 136 4.04 -0.61 -13.13
N VAL A 137 3.45 0.24 -13.96
CA VAL A 137 2.68 1.42 -13.54
C VAL A 137 1.28 1.28 -14.10
N VAL A 138 0.28 1.65 -13.30
CA VAL A 138 -1.13 1.61 -13.68
C VAL A 138 -1.78 2.95 -13.43
N GLY A 139 -2.86 3.23 -14.15
CA GLY A 139 -3.59 4.49 -14.05
C GLY A 139 -5.06 4.32 -14.42
N ASP A 140 -5.82 5.37 -14.13
CA ASP A 140 -7.26 5.46 -14.37
C ASP A 140 -7.65 5.15 -15.83
N PRO A 141 -8.90 4.77 -16.06
CA PRO A 141 -9.38 4.46 -17.41
C PRO A 141 -9.33 5.67 -18.35
N ILE A 142 -8.76 5.45 -19.52
CA ILE A 142 -8.86 6.37 -20.65
C ILE A 142 -9.62 5.66 -21.76
N GLN A 143 -10.74 6.23 -22.20
CA GLN A 143 -11.62 5.63 -23.21
C GLN A 143 -12.04 4.19 -22.86
N GLY A 144 -12.43 3.95 -21.62
CA GLY A 144 -12.88 2.64 -21.13
C GLY A 144 -11.77 1.60 -20.93
N LYS A 145 -10.49 2.01 -20.85
CA LYS A 145 -9.36 1.11 -20.65
C LYS A 145 -8.43 1.63 -19.58
N LEU A 146 -8.15 0.84 -18.58
CA LEU A 146 -7.13 1.14 -17.57
C LEU A 146 -5.78 1.37 -18.26
N PHE A 147 -5.09 2.42 -17.87
CA PHE A 147 -3.72 2.63 -18.30
C PHE A 147 -2.79 1.61 -17.64
N ALA A 148 -1.84 1.07 -18.39
CA ALA A 148 -0.75 0.27 -17.85
C ALA A 148 0.48 0.38 -18.74
N ALA A 149 1.66 0.53 -18.12
CA ALA A 149 2.96 0.46 -18.79
C ALA A 149 3.93 -0.40 -17.97
N ILE A 150 4.85 -1.05 -18.65
CA ILE A 150 5.85 -1.94 -18.05
C ILE A 150 7.25 -1.42 -18.31
N SER A 151 8.14 -1.65 -17.38
CA SER A 151 9.59 -1.54 -17.53
C SER A 151 10.23 -2.90 -17.33
N MET A 152 11.29 -3.19 -18.09
CA MET A 152 12.07 -4.43 -18.00
C MET A 152 13.52 -4.16 -17.59
N ASP A 153 13.87 -2.91 -17.35
CA ASP A 153 15.23 -2.41 -17.10
C ASP A 153 15.38 -1.62 -15.79
N GLY A 154 14.46 -1.88 -14.83
CA GLY A 154 14.48 -1.22 -13.53
C GLY A 154 13.99 0.23 -13.58
N GLY A 155 13.07 0.52 -14.49
CA GLY A 155 12.45 1.81 -14.65
C GLY A 155 13.28 2.83 -15.44
N ASP A 156 14.27 2.39 -16.24
CA ASP A 156 15.02 3.26 -17.13
C ASP A 156 14.27 3.61 -18.41
N SER A 157 13.41 2.70 -18.87
CA SER A 157 12.46 2.90 -19.95
C SER A 157 11.12 2.22 -19.65
N TRP A 158 10.05 2.69 -20.29
CA TRP A 158 8.68 2.21 -20.09
C TRP A 158 7.97 2.02 -21.42
N GLU A 159 7.25 0.94 -21.55
CA GLU A 159 6.44 0.61 -22.71
C GLU A 159 4.99 0.40 -22.29
N GLN A 160 4.05 1.06 -22.98
CA GLN A 160 2.63 0.87 -22.73
C GLN A 160 2.21 -0.56 -23.06
N MET A 161 1.50 -1.19 -22.14
CA MET A 161 0.99 -2.53 -22.34
C MET A 161 0.01 -2.56 -23.51
N SER A 162 0.26 -3.47 -24.45
CA SER A 162 -0.67 -3.83 -25.50
C SER A 162 -1.28 -5.19 -25.23
N PRO A 163 -2.58 -5.40 -25.50
CA PRO A 163 -3.17 -6.74 -25.36
C PRO A 163 -2.48 -7.69 -26.34
N PRO A 164 -2.30 -8.97 -25.97
CA PRO A 164 -1.86 -9.99 -26.90
C PRO A 164 -2.79 -10.05 -28.11
N HIS A 165 -2.21 -10.22 -29.31
CA HIS A 165 -3.01 -10.41 -30.52
C HIS A 165 -4.01 -11.54 -30.31
N HIS A 166 -5.30 -11.30 -30.66
CA HIS A 166 -6.41 -12.24 -30.55
C HIS A 166 -6.96 -12.52 -29.15
N GLN A 167 -6.58 -11.74 -28.09
CA GLN A 167 -7.22 -11.83 -26.78
C GLN A 167 -8.04 -10.57 -26.49
N GLU A 168 -9.10 -10.76 -25.68
CA GLU A 168 -9.87 -9.62 -25.18
C GLU A 168 -8.95 -8.73 -24.31
N ASP A 169 -9.04 -7.40 -24.50
CA ASP A 169 -8.25 -6.45 -23.73
C ASP A 169 -8.68 -6.47 -22.26
N VAL A 170 -7.84 -7.05 -21.43
CA VAL A 170 -8.07 -7.22 -19.99
C VAL A 170 -8.21 -5.89 -19.24
N ARG A 171 -7.79 -4.77 -19.85
CA ARG A 171 -7.87 -3.43 -19.27
C ARG A 171 -9.25 -2.80 -19.46
N LYS A 172 -10.13 -3.40 -20.28
CA LYS A 172 -11.48 -2.85 -20.47
C LYS A 172 -12.24 -2.81 -19.15
N VAL A 173 -12.79 -1.65 -18.85
CA VAL A 173 -13.61 -1.35 -17.69
C VAL A 173 -14.66 -0.31 -18.05
N PRO A 174 -15.78 -0.20 -17.31
CA PRO A 174 -16.66 0.96 -17.40
C PRO A 174 -15.91 2.25 -17.08
N ASP A 175 -16.23 3.37 -17.74
CA ASP A 175 -15.60 4.68 -17.49
C ASP A 175 -15.79 5.20 -16.05
N THR A 176 -16.73 4.61 -15.31
CA THR A 176 -17.03 4.93 -13.92
C THR A 176 -16.31 4.01 -12.91
N GLU A 177 -15.57 3.00 -13.40
CA GLU A 177 -14.64 2.22 -12.58
C GLU A 177 -13.31 2.96 -12.54
N ALA A 178 -12.69 3.07 -11.38
CA ALA A 178 -11.49 3.86 -11.16
C ALA A 178 -10.49 3.13 -10.26
N MET A 179 -9.27 3.61 -10.23
CA MET A 179 -8.31 3.29 -9.20
C MET A 179 -8.14 4.50 -8.27
N PHE A 180 -7.52 4.27 -7.12
CA PHE A 180 -7.34 5.34 -6.14
C PHE A 180 -5.87 5.49 -5.78
N ALA A 181 -5.23 6.56 -6.23
CA ALA A 181 -3.85 6.91 -5.90
C ALA A 181 -3.71 7.33 -4.42
N SER A 182 -4.14 6.47 -3.51
CA SER A 182 -4.20 6.77 -2.07
C SER A 182 -2.93 6.41 -1.32
N SER A 183 -2.20 5.37 -1.78
CA SER A 183 -1.00 4.84 -1.14
C SER A 183 -0.02 4.15 -2.08
N GLY A 184 -0.28 4.12 -3.40
CA GLY A 184 0.52 3.37 -4.38
C GLY A 184 0.42 1.84 -4.24
N THR A 185 -0.56 1.30 -3.49
CA THR A 185 -0.62 -0.14 -3.16
C THR A 185 -1.87 -0.85 -3.70
N ASN A 186 -2.51 -0.31 -4.72
CA ASN A 186 -3.64 -0.96 -5.39
C ASN A 186 -3.22 -1.99 -6.46
N ILE A 187 -1.94 -2.20 -6.65
CA ILE A 187 -1.38 -3.25 -7.50
C ILE A 187 -0.31 -4.06 -6.76
N LYS A 188 -0.22 -5.36 -7.06
CA LYS A 188 0.83 -6.24 -6.57
C LYS A 188 1.29 -7.19 -7.67
N LEU A 189 2.59 -7.17 -7.96
CA LEU A 189 3.23 -8.12 -8.86
C LEU A 189 3.60 -9.37 -8.09
N ILE A 190 3.12 -10.52 -8.56
CA ILE A 190 3.41 -11.81 -7.93
C ILE A 190 3.97 -12.80 -8.95
N ASN A 191 4.76 -13.75 -8.45
CA ASN A 191 5.26 -14.87 -9.24
C ASN A 191 5.13 -16.15 -8.42
N GLU A 192 4.18 -16.96 -8.81
CA GLU A 192 3.82 -18.20 -8.12
C GLU A 192 4.09 -19.42 -8.98
N LYS A 193 4.59 -20.50 -8.37
CA LYS A 193 4.89 -21.76 -9.09
C LYS A 193 3.63 -22.33 -9.77
N ASP A 194 2.46 -22.20 -9.14
CA ASP A 194 1.22 -22.85 -9.60
C ASP A 194 0.51 -22.09 -10.69
N PHE A 195 0.62 -20.78 -10.73
CA PHE A 195 -0.05 -19.95 -11.74
C PHE A 195 0.84 -18.87 -12.36
N GLY A 196 2.15 -18.96 -12.10
CA GLY A 196 3.17 -18.11 -12.73
C GLY A 196 3.09 -16.64 -12.36
N THR A 197 3.60 -15.80 -13.24
CA THR A 197 3.55 -14.34 -13.09
C THR A 197 2.12 -13.84 -13.24
N ALA A 198 1.64 -13.05 -12.28
CA ALA A 198 0.35 -12.37 -12.33
C ALA A 198 0.45 -10.97 -11.74
N THR A 199 -0.52 -10.13 -12.07
CA THR A 199 -0.73 -8.83 -11.42
C THR A 199 -2.03 -8.89 -10.63
N LEU A 200 -1.96 -8.62 -9.35
CA LEU A 200 -3.16 -8.43 -8.53
C LEU A 200 -3.48 -6.94 -8.52
N LEU A 201 -4.43 -6.51 -9.34
CA LEU A 201 -4.90 -5.13 -9.39
C LEU A 201 -6.28 -5.04 -8.76
N VAL A 202 -6.49 -4.04 -7.91
CA VAL A 202 -7.80 -3.74 -7.33
C VAL A 202 -8.32 -2.39 -7.82
N THR A 203 -9.63 -2.35 -8.06
CA THR A 203 -10.35 -1.15 -8.54
C THR A 203 -11.49 -0.77 -7.59
N GLY A 204 -12.06 0.38 -7.81
CA GLY A 204 -13.21 0.93 -7.10
C GLY A 204 -14.10 1.78 -8.01
N GLY A 205 -14.84 2.70 -7.43
CA GLY A 205 -15.83 3.48 -8.16
C GLY A 205 -17.14 2.73 -8.30
N SER A 206 -17.73 2.73 -9.50
CA SER A 206 -18.99 2.02 -9.77
C SER A 206 -18.87 0.50 -9.61
N LYS A 207 -17.68 -0.05 -9.78
CA LYS A 207 -17.35 -1.46 -9.59
C LYS A 207 -16.02 -1.59 -8.84
N ALA A 208 -16.00 -2.46 -7.83
CA ALA A 208 -14.79 -2.92 -7.19
C ALA A 208 -14.45 -4.32 -7.69
N ARG A 209 -13.23 -4.50 -8.21
CA ARG A 209 -12.78 -5.77 -8.81
C ARG A 209 -11.39 -6.15 -8.34
N LEU A 210 -11.11 -7.45 -8.42
CA LEU A 210 -9.75 -8.00 -8.46
C LEU A 210 -9.48 -8.47 -9.88
N LYS A 211 -8.43 -7.95 -10.51
CA LYS A 211 -8.05 -8.24 -11.90
C LYS A 211 -6.63 -8.75 -12.00
N ASP A 212 -6.38 -9.65 -12.95
CA ASP A 212 -5.04 -9.99 -13.42
C ASP A 212 -4.80 -9.33 -14.78
N LEU A 213 -4.02 -8.26 -14.81
CA LEU A 213 -3.71 -7.53 -16.04
C LEU A 213 -2.73 -8.27 -16.96
N TYR A 214 -1.96 -9.22 -16.41
CA TYR A 214 -0.91 -9.87 -17.20
C TYR A 214 -1.42 -11.06 -18.00
N ARG A 215 -2.28 -11.91 -17.40
CA ARG A 215 -2.72 -13.18 -17.96
C ARG A 215 -4.24 -13.29 -18.16
N ASN A 216 -4.99 -12.33 -17.68
CA ASN A 216 -6.45 -12.37 -17.66
C ASN A 216 -7.02 -13.65 -17.02
N THR A 217 -6.36 -14.16 -15.98
CA THR A 217 -6.80 -15.41 -15.34
C THR A 217 -8.03 -15.19 -14.47
N PHE A 218 -8.26 -13.96 -14.03
CA PHE A 218 -9.46 -13.55 -13.27
C PHE A 218 -9.76 -12.06 -13.45
N ASN A 219 -11.05 -11.74 -13.36
CA ASN A 219 -11.61 -10.38 -13.38
C ASN A 219 -12.92 -10.41 -12.59
N ASP A 220 -12.80 -10.54 -11.26
CA ASP A 220 -13.91 -10.86 -10.38
C ASP A 220 -14.37 -9.64 -9.58
N SER A 221 -15.68 -9.48 -9.43
CA SER A 221 -16.25 -8.45 -8.56
C SER A 221 -15.96 -8.77 -7.10
N LEU A 222 -15.53 -7.75 -6.35
CA LEU A 222 -15.24 -7.86 -4.93
C LEU A 222 -16.52 -7.71 -4.08
N PRO A 223 -16.71 -8.53 -3.04
CA PRO A 223 -17.82 -8.38 -2.10
C PRO A 223 -17.55 -7.27 -1.07
N MET A 224 -17.29 -6.06 -1.58
CA MET A 224 -16.99 -4.88 -0.76
C MET A 224 -17.79 -3.67 -1.20
N MET A 225 -17.70 -2.58 -0.44
CA MET A 225 -18.37 -1.33 -0.76
C MET A 225 -17.99 -0.83 -2.15
N GLN A 226 -18.99 -0.50 -2.98
CA GLN A 226 -18.83 -0.02 -4.35
C GLN A 226 -20.09 0.72 -4.81
N GLY A 227 -20.09 1.32 -6.00
CA GLY A 227 -21.24 2.02 -6.58
C GLY A 227 -21.19 3.54 -6.46
N GLY A 228 -20.23 4.10 -5.70
CA GLY A 228 -19.99 5.52 -5.58
C GLY A 228 -18.63 5.93 -6.11
N THR A 229 -18.41 7.22 -6.36
CA THR A 229 -17.13 7.76 -6.85
C THR A 229 -16.00 7.71 -5.81
N SER A 230 -16.33 7.51 -4.53
CA SER A 230 -15.40 7.46 -3.39
C SER A 230 -15.29 6.07 -2.76
N THR A 231 -15.99 5.06 -3.32
CA THR A 231 -16.09 3.72 -2.73
C THR A 231 -15.31 2.68 -3.51
N GLY A 232 -14.74 1.70 -2.82
CA GLY A 232 -14.08 0.56 -3.45
C GLY A 232 -12.80 0.13 -2.79
N ALA A 233 -12.02 -0.70 -3.51
CA ALA A 233 -10.72 -1.17 -3.06
C ALA A 233 -9.64 -0.12 -3.28
N ASN A 234 -8.72 0.01 -2.31
CA ASN A 234 -7.64 0.98 -2.32
C ASN A 234 -6.26 0.34 -2.20
N SER A 235 -6.18 -0.85 -1.62
CA SER A 235 -4.91 -1.52 -1.36
C SER A 235 -5.08 -3.03 -1.35
N ILE A 236 -4.06 -3.72 -1.83
CA ILE A 236 -3.95 -5.17 -1.77
C ILE A 236 -2.54 -5.56 -1.35
N ASP A 237 -2.41 -6.53 -0.45
CA ASP A 237 -1.14 -7.21 -0.23
C ASP A 237 -1.31 -8.72 -0.27
N TYR A 238 -0.25 -9.44 -0.61
CA TYR A 238 -0.25 -10.87 -0.90
C TYR A 238 0.81 -11.62 -0.10
N TRP A 239 0.39 -12.73 0.52
CA TRP A 239 1.28 -13.64 1.23
C TRP A 239 1.45 -14.94 0.44
N SER A 240 2.61 -15.10 -0.21
CA SER A 240 2.91 -16.18 -1.14
C SER A 240 2.79 -17.57 -0.50
N ALA A 241 3.35 -17.78 0.70
CA ALA A 241 3.35 -19.10 1.35
C ALA A 241 1.94 -19.63 1.66
N ALA A 242 0.97 -18.74 1.91
CA ALA A 242 -0.43 -19.12 2.14
C ALA A 242 -1.30 -18.98 0.88
N LYS A 243 -0.77 -18.44 -0.21
CA LYS A 243 -1.53 -18.09 -1.44
C LYS A 243 -2.77 -17.28 -1.10
N SER A 244 -2.62 -16.29 -0.25
CA SER A 244 -3.69 -15.44 0.25
C SER A 244 -3.38 -13.98 0.05
N ALA A 245 -4.43 -13.17 -0.12
CA ALA A 245 -4.32 -11.72 -0.13
C ALA A 245 -5.36 -11.11 0.80
N VAL A 246 -5.09 -9.88 1.23
CA VAL A 246 -6.06 -9.02 1.92
C VAL A 246 -6.22 -7.76 1.10
N ILE A 247 -7.47 -7.37 0.88
CA ILE A 247 -7.85 -6.15 0.16
C ILE A 247 -8.58 -5.26 1.15
N VAL A 248 -8.19 -4.00 1.22
CA VAL A 248 -8.86 -2.98 2.04
C VAL A 248 -9.28 -1.79 1.20
N GLY A 249 -10.24 -1.03 1.70
CA GLY A 249 -10.76 0.16 1.06
C GLY A 249 -11.90 0.77 1.88
N GLY A 250 -13.07 0.93 1.28
CA GLY A 250 -14.27 1.52 1.87
C GLY A 250 -14.69 2.80 1.16
N ASP A 251 -15.21 3.77 1.89
CA ASP A 251 -15.61 5.08 1.37
C ASP A 251 -14.69 6.17 1.97
N PHE A 252 -13.79 6.74 1.17
CA PHE A 252 -12.88 7.78 1.65
C PHE A 252 -13.59 9.13 1.95
N ALA A 253 -14.81 9.34 1.46
CA ALA A 253 -15.63 10.50 1.79
C ALA A 253 -16.43 10.30 3.09
N LYS A 254 -16.55 9.05 3.57
CA LYS A 254 -17.20 8.66 4.82
C LYS A 254 -16.33 7.68 5.59
N ASP A 255 -15.16 8.12 5.94
CA ASP A 255 -14.03 7.31 6.40
C ASP A 255 -14.24 6.57 7.74
N THR A 256 -15.30 6.85 8.46
CA THR A 256 -15.68 6.14 9.70
C THR A 256 -16.57 4.92 9.46
N ILE A 257 -17.05 4.68 8.21
CA ILE A 257 -17.87 3.52 7.89
C ILE A 257 -16.97 2.28 7.76
N ALA A 258 -17.21 1.29 8.64
CA ALA A 258 -16.45 0.03 8.67
C ALA A 258 -17.10 -1.11 7.86
N MET A 259 -18.32 -0.91 7.35
CA MET A 259 -19.03 -1.95 6.63
C MET A 259 -18.40 -2.19 5.25
N ASP A 260 -18.17 -3.46 4.91
CA ASP A 260 -17.69 -3.90 3.59
C ASP A 260 -16.41 -3.21 3.11
N ASN A 261 -15.48 -2.92 4.03
CA ASN A 261 -14.22 -2.22 3.78
C ASN A 261 -13.01 -3.16 3.66
N CYS A 262 -13.20 -4.48 3.84
CA CYS A 262 -12.12 -5.48 3.79
C CYS A 262 -12.60 -6.79 3.19
N VAL A 263 -11.75 -7.40 2.36
CA VAL A 263 -11.98 -8.72 1.74
C VAL A 263 -10.74 -9.59 1.92
N LEU A 264 -10.95 -10.82 2.35
CA LEU A 264 -9.93 -11.86 2.39
C LEU A 264 -10.00 -12.68 1.11
N VAL A 265 -8.86 -12.93 0.49
CA VAL A 265 -8.74 -13.70 -0.75
C VAL A 265 -7.90 -14.94 -0.52
N ASN A 266 -8.39 -16.09 -0.92
CA ASN A 266 -7.65 -17.34 -0.92
C ASN A 266 -7.59 -17.88 -2.34
N PHE A 267 -6.40 -18.11 -2.89
CA PHE A 267 -6.25 -18.61 -4.25
C PHE A 267 -6.27 -20.15 -4.28
N LYS A 268 -7.34 -20.71 -4.86
CA LYS A 268 -7.48 -22.16 -5.07
C LYS A 268 -7.28 -22.48 -6.54
N LYS A 269 -6.24 -23.24 -6.87
CA LYS A 269 -5.89 -23.57 -8.27
C LYS A 269 -5.80 -22.31 -9.16
N GLY A 270 -5.21 -21.22 -8.64
CA GLY A 270 -5.03 -19.95 -9.34
C GLY A 270 -6.30 -19.08 -9.49
N LYS A 271 -7.42 -19.47 -8.89
CA LYS A 271 -8.67 -18.69 -8.88
C LYS A 271 -8.90 -18.07 -7.50
N PRO A 272 -9.30 -16.79 -7.40
CA PRO A 272 -9.61 -16.15 -6.13
C PRO A 272 -10.94 -16.70 -5.55
N VAL A 273 -10.93 -16.92 -4.23
CA VAL A 273 -12.12 -17.22 -3.43
C VAL A 273 -12.19 -16.16 -2.34
N PHE A 274 -13.30 -15.45 -2.29
CA PHE A 274 -13.49 -14.31 -1.39
C PHE A 274 -14.22 -14.69 -0.12
N SER A 275 -13.84 -14.06 0.99
CA SER A 275 -14.59 -14.07 2.25
C SER A 275 -14.46 -12.70 2.94
N LYS A 276 -15.38 -12.41 3.85
CA LYS A 276 -15.33 -11.21 4.69
C LYS A 276 -14.70 -11.55 6.04
N PRO A 277 -13.97 -10.60 6.67
CA PRO A 277 -13.51 -10.76 8.05
C PRO A 277 -14.70 -10.84 9.00
N SER A 278 -14.53 -11.51 10.14
CA SER A 278 -15.55 -11.56 11.19
C SER A 278 -15.62 -10.23 11.98
N VAL A 279 -14.48 -9.53 12.12
CA VAL A 279 -14.38 -8.17 12.63
C VAL A 279 -13.55 -7.35 11.64
N PRO A 280 -14.16 -6.45 10.86
CA PRO A 280 -13.46 -5.66 9.85
C PRO A 280 -12.61 -4.55 10.50
N PRO A 281 -11.70 -3.89 9.74
CA PRO A 281 -11.03 -2.67 10.17
C PRO A 281 -12.02 -1.55 10.51
N HIS A 282 -11.61 -0.64 11.41
CA HIS A 282 -12.46 0.44 11.94
C HIS A 282 -12.55 1.65 10.99
N GLY A 283 -13.18 1.47 9.83
CA GLY A 283 -13.43 2.51 8.83
C GLY A 283 -12.58 2.35 7.55
N TYR A 284 -12.53 3.41 6.73
CA TYR A 284 -11.78 3.44 5.48
C TYR A 284 -10.29 3.18 5.69
N ARG A 285 -9.72 2.30 4.87
CA ARG A 285 -8.29 1.97 4.86
C ARG A 285 -7.69 2.15 3.47
N SER A 286 -6.62 2.93 3.41
CA SER A 286 -5.91 3.24 2.16
C SER A 286 -4.75 2.30 1.88
N CYS A 287 -4.22 1.61 2.88
CA CYS A 287 -3.06 0.73 2.77
C CYS A 287 -3.17 -0.47 3.70
N VAL A 288 -2.76 -1.65 3.23
CA VAL A 288 -2.59 -2.87 4.03
C VAL A 288 -1.28 -3.56 3.68
N ILE A 289 -0.61 -4.12 4.68
CA ILE A 289 0.59 -4.95 4.50
C ILE A 289 0.54 -6.20 5.38
N TYR A 290 1.11 -7.29 4.90
CA TYR A 290 1.47 -8.45 5.70
C TYR A 290 2.81 -8.21 6.40
N LEU A 291 2.88 -8.47 7.69
CA LEU A 291 4.14 -8.61 8.44
C LEU A 291 4.64 -10.05 8.39
N ASN A 292 3.72 -10.99 8.49
CA ASN A 292 3.88 -12.44 8.32
C ASN A 292 2.53 -13.08 7.97
N ALA A 293 2.45 -14.40 7.91
CA ALA A 293 1.24 -15.12 7.50
C ALA A 293 -0.03 -14.81 8.34
N LYS A 294 0.13 -14.33 9.57
CA LYS A 294 -0.98 -14.04 10.50
C LYS A 294 -1.09 -12.58 10.87
N GLU A 295 0.04 -11.88 10.90
CA GLU A 295 0.08 -10.49 11.34
C GLU A 295 0.00 -9.53 10.16
N LEU A 296 -0.94 -8.61 10.22
CA LEU A 296 -1.16 -7.55 9.24
C LEU A 296 -1.35 -6.20 9.94
N ILE A 297 -1.02 -5.16 9.19
CA ILE A 297 -1.31 -3.78 9.56
C ILE A 297 -2.06 -3.12 8.42
N THR A 298 -3.04 -2.30 8.76
CA THR A 298 -3.72 -1.42 7.81
C THR A 298 -3.82 -0.02 8.37
N CYS A 299 -3.76 0.99 7.51
CA CYS A 299 -3.95 2.39 7.89
C CYS A 299 -4.87 3.12 6.92
N GLY A 300 -5.43 4.21 7.37
CA GLY A 300 -6.28 5.11 6.60
C GLY A 300 -6.49 6.43 7.33
N THR A 301 -7.39 7.27 6.80
CA THR A 301 -7.71 8.58 7.39
C THR A 301 -8.36 8.46 8.77
N SER A 302 -9.01 7.34 9.08
CA SER A 302 -9.70 7.10 10.35
C SER A 302 -8.89 6.24 11.34
N GLY A 303 -7.62 5.93 11.06
CA GLY A 303 -6.73 5.25 12.04
C GLY A 303 -5.91 4.11 11.49
N ILE A 304 -5.36 3.33 12.42
CA ILE A 304 -4.49 2.17 12.19
C ILE A 304 -5.10 0.97 12.89
N ASP A 305 -5.25 -0.15 12.18
CA ASP A 305 -5.63 -1.43 12.78
C ASP A 305 -4.54 -2.48 12.57
N ILE A 306 -4.51 -3.45 13.49
CA ILE A 306 -3.70 -4.65 13.37
C ILE A 306 -4.60 -5.89 13.39
N SER A 307 -4.15 -6.93 12.72
CA SER A 307 -4.69 -8.29 12.80
C SER A 307 -3.60 -9.26 13.20
N SER A 308 -3.93 -10.28 13.97
CA SER A 308 -3.03 -11.38 14.37
C SER A 308 -3.52 -12.77 13.90
N ASP A 309 -4.54 -12.80 13.07
CA ASP A 309 -5.22 -14.03 12.61
C ASP A 309 -5.44 -14.10 11.10
N GLY A 310 -4.55 -13.43 10.32
CA GLY A 310 -4.61 -13.44 8.86
C GLY A 310 -5.65 -12.48 8.27
N GLY A 311 -6.06 -11.47 9.03
CA GLY A 311 -7.02 -10.45 8.60
C GLY A 311 -8.47 -10.77 8.94
N ASN A 312 -8.75 -11.87 9.69
CA ASN A 312 -10.11 -12.23 10.05
C ASN A 312 -10.70 -11.33 11.15
N THR A 313 -9.86 -10.89 12.09
CA THR A 313 -10.24 -9.89 13.10
C THR A 313 -9.24 -8.75 13.14
N TRP A 314 -9.76 -7.53 13.31
CA TRP A 314 -8.96 -6.31 13.34
C TRP A 314 -9.19 -5.54 14.63
N THR A 315 -8.12 -5.00 15.18
CA THR A 315 -8.12 -4.18 16.39
C THR A 315 -7.56 -2.81 16.10
N LEU A 316 -8.32 -1.77 16.41
CA LEU A 316 -7.87 -0.38 16.28
C LEU A 316 -6.80 -0.09 17.35
N ILE A 317 -5.60 0.28 16.92
CA ILE A 317 -4.49 0.63 17.82
C ILE A 317 -4.23 2.13 17.91
N SER A 318 -4.71 2.90 16.92
CA SER A 318 -4.62 4.37 16.91
C SER A 318 -5.70 4.97 16.02
N LYS A 319 -6.17 6.17 16.39
CA LYS A 319 -7.05 7.01 15.57
C LYS A 319 -6.27 8.01 14.70
N GLU A 320 -4.94 7.99 14.76
CA GLU A 320 -4.13 8.88 13.94
C GLU A 320 -4.21 8.53 12.47
N SER A 321 -4.38 9.58 11.64
CA SER A 321 -4.50 9.45 10.19
C SER A 321 -3.14 9.23 9.52
N PHE A 322 -3.05 8.17 8.72
CA PHE A 322 -1.96 7.92 7.78
C PHE A 322 -2.53 7.43 6.45
N HIS A 323 -1.78 7.61 5.37
CA HIS A 323 -2.19 7.14 4.05
C HIS A 323 -1.54 5.83 3.65
N VAL A 324 -0.30 5.63 4.07
CA VAL A 324 0.50 4.48 3.68
C VAL A 324 1.30 3.95 4.87
N VAL A 325 1.43 2.63 4.93
CA VAL A 325 2.31 1.89 5.86
C VAL A 325 3.15 0.92 5.06
N GLN A 326 4.45 0.85 5.35
CA GLN A 326 5.37 -0.10 4.71
C GLN A 326 6.34 -0.67 5.72
N LYS A 327 6.70 -1.95 5.51
CA LYS A 327 7.73 -2.66 6.24
C LYS A 327 9.04 -2.66 5.45
N ALA A 328 10.16 -2.62 6.14
CA ALA A 328 11.46 -2.81 5.55
C ALA A 328 11.54 -4.10 4.71
N ARG A 329 11.97 -4.00 3.43
CA ARG A 329 12.16 -5.18 2.57
C ARG A 329 13.22 -6.12 3.14
N THR A 330 14.25 -5.55 3.78
CA THR A 330 15.24 -6.28 4.56
C THR A 330 15.34 -5.64 5.93
N GLY A 331 14.84 -6.34 6.97
CA GLY A 331 14.77 -5.82 8.32
C GLY A 331 13.39 -5.98 8.97
N LYS A 332 13.15 -5.18 10.00
CA LYS A 332 11.92 -5.26 10.82
C LYS A 332 11.20 -3.92 10.94
N ALA A 333 11.83 -2.80 10.58
CA ALA A 333 11.26 -1.47 10.74
C ALA A 333 9.96 -1.32 9.94
N ILE A 334 8.99 -0.65 10.55
CA ILE A 334 7.69 -0.33 9.96
C ILE A 334 7.52 1.17 10.03
N PHE A 335 7.33 1.81 8.88
CA PHE A 335 7.10 3.23 8.80
C PHE A 335 5.72 3.53 8.24
N LEU A 336 5.18 4.69 8.63
CA LEU A 336 3.91 5.23 8.15
C LEU A 336 4.15 6.64 7.62
N ALA A 337 3.37 7.02 6.60
CA ALA A 337 3.38 8.37 6.08
C ALA A 337 1.96 8.86 5.78
N GLY A 338 1.71 10.18 5.88
CA GLY A 338 0.36 10.71 5.77
C GLY A 338 0.28 12.22 5.59
N GLY A 339 -0.88 12.78 5.89
CA GLY A 339 -1.14 14.20 5.83
C GLY A 339 -0.33 15.02 6.83
N ASN A 340 -0.28 16.34 6.62
CA ASN A 340 0.48 17.27 7.47
C ASN A 340 1.99 17.00 7.50
N GLY A 341 2.54 16.41 6.41
CA GLY A 341 3.95 16.02 6.33
C GLY A 341 4.35 14.96 7.34
N ARG A 342 3.41 14.19 7.86
CA ARG A 342 3.65 13.23 8.95
C ARG A 342 4.36 11.99 8.44
N ILE A 343 5.45 11.64 9.12
CA ILE A 343 6.16 10.36 9.02
C ILE A 343 6.31 9.82 10.44
N ALA A 344 6.05 8.55 10.63
CA ALA A 344 6.16 7.88 11.91
C ALA A 344 6.75 6.48 11.77
N GLN A 345 7.34 5.98 12.84
CA GLN A 345 7.73 4.58 13.00
C GLN A 345 6.72 3.88 13.90
N LEU A 346 6.26 2.71 13.50
CA LEU A 346 5.47 1.82 14.33
C LEU A 346 6.39 0.80 14.99
N ILE A 347 6.42 0.83 16.33
CA ILE A 347 7.18 -0.10 17.17
C ILE A 347 6.18 -1.11 17.72
N LEU A 348 6.33 -2.37 17.32
CA LEU A 348 5.57 -3.50 17.87
C LEU A 348 6.28 -4.08 19.10
N PRO A 349 5.52 -4.74 20.04
CA PRO A 349 6.07 -5.34 21.26
C PRO A 349 7.16 -6.37 21.01
#